data_3743aae9343930da4bd0880edf55d76e
#
_entry.id   3743aae9343930da4bd0880edf55d76e
#
_cell.length_a   1.000
_cell.length_b   1.000
_cell.length_c   1.000
_cell.angle_alpha   90.00
_cell.angle_beta   90.00
_cell.angle_gamma   90.00
#
_symmetry.space_group_name_H-M   'P 1'
#
loop_
_entity.id
_entity.type
_entity.pdbx_description
1 polymer ?
#
loop_
_entity_poly.entity_id
_entity_poly.type
_entity_poly.pdbx_seq_one_letter_code
_entity_poly.pdbx_strand_id
1 'polypeptide(L)'
;MTVLFRGVRGARNALKRVMPLALYDLVRGLWRRARLLLPAVFAARAYPGVPGRIHNEDYMLASPAQDDLQRYVAVGLSAMANIEAGLHAGGRDWADVTACLDFACGYGRVLRWLAQRIPPGQITACDIDRQAVRFCAAEFGAEPLFSLADFRAVTFPRRYDLIWVGSLFTHLPIARGRDLLAVLTGILAPAGLLIFTIQGESCLDRLASYGPEFAGLEPAFREGVAGDGAHFAPYRGGEGMGIAIHRRDHLRQYVQAQFAPSLRLVHFVPAGWDDHQDVWAWQRIA
;
A
#
# COMPACT_ATOMS: atom_id res chain seq x y z
N MET A 1 26.43 15.15 3.10
CA MET A 1 25.57 14.55 2.04
C MET A 1 24.07 14.57 2.41
N THR A 2 23.67 14.47 3.65
CA THR A 2 22.27 14.46 4.13
C THR A 2 21.48 15.75 3.82
N VAL A 3 22.12 16.91 3.77
CA VAL A 3 21.50 18.22 3.48
C VAL A 3 21.05 18.35 2.02
N LEU A 4 21.78 17.73 1.07
CA LEU A 4 21.47 17.80 -0.37
C LEU A 4 20.17 17.05 -0.71
N PHE A 5 19.85 15.94 -0.05
CA PHE A 5 18.69 15.10 -0.36
C PHE A 5 17.38 15.53 0.31
N ARG A 6 17.44 16.18 1.48
CA ARG A 6 16.27 16.92 2.01
C ARG A 6 15.85 18.05 1.05
N GLY A 7 16.83 18.66 0.36
CA GLY A 7 16.57 19.63 -0.71
C GLY A 7 15.82 19.05 -1.91
N VAL A 8 16.01 17.76 -2.26
CA VAL A 8 15.39 17.15 -3.46
C VAL A 8 13.89 16.94 -3.28
N ARG A 9 13.39 16.55 -2.10
CA ARG A 9 11.93 16.49 -1.82
C ARG A 9 11.31 17.89 -1.83
N GLY A 10 11.97 18.85 -1.18
CA GLY A 10 11.55 20.26 -1.20
C GLY A 10 11.55 20.83 -2.62
N ALA A 11 12.62 20.58 -3.40
CA ALA A 11 12.72 21.01 -4.78
C ALA A 11 11.69 20.33 -5.69
N ARG A 12 11.39 19.04 -5.50
CA ARG A 12 10.35 18.31 -6.25
C ARG A 12 8.96 18.91 -6.00
N ASN A 13 8.63 19.21 -4.76
CA ASN A 13 7.36 19.82 -4.40
C ASN A 13 7.27 21.29 -4.87
N ALA A 14 8.38 22.03 -4.84
CA ALA A 14 8.46 23.38 -5.39
C ALA A 14 8.30 23.39 -6.91
N LEU A 15 8.97 22.48 -7.63
CA LEU A 15 8.86 22.30 -9.07
C LEU A 15 7.43 21.95 -9.50
N LYS A 16 6.75 21.07 -8.76
CA LYS A 16 5.35 20.71 -9.03
C LYS A 16 4.39 21.89 -8.87
N ARG A 17 4.74 22.89 -8.04
CA ARG A 17 3.93 24.12 -7.83
C ARG A 17 4.02 25.12 -8.97
N VAL A 18 5.19 25.27 -9.58
CA VAL A 18 5.50 26.38 -10.50
C VAL A 18 5.67 25.95 -11.96
N MET A 19 5.79 24.65 -12.21
CA MET A 19 6.07 24.11 -13.54
C MET A 19 4.78 23.67 -14.24
N PRO A 20 4.60 23.95 -15.55
CA PRO A 20 3.52 23.34 -16.35
C PRO A 20 3.55 21.82 -16.25
N LEU A 21 2.38 21.18 -16.18
CA LEU A 21 2.26 19.75 -15.92
C LEU A 21 3.08 18.90 -16.91
N ALA A 22 3.02 19.23 -18.21
CA ALA A 22 3.78 18.52 -19.25
C ALA A 22 5.31 18.61 -19.04
N LEU A 23 5.81 19.77 -18.60
CA LEU A 23 7.24 19.95 -18.32
C LEU A 23 7.66 19.22 -17.04
N TYR A 24 6.78 19.24 -16.02
CA TYR A 24 7.00 18.44 -14.79
C TYR A 24 7.10 16.94 -15.10
N ASP A 25 6.20 16.41 -15.94
CA ASP A 25 6.19 14.99 -16.32
C ASP A 25 7.40 14.63 -17.17
N LEU A 26 7.84 15.51 -18.05
CA LEU A 26 9.10 15.34 -18.80
C LEU A 26 10.30 15.28 -17.87
N VAL A 27 10.43 16.24 -16.94
CA VAL A 27 11.54 16.28 -15.95
C VAL A 27 11.49 15.05 -15.04
N ARG A 28 10.29 14.64 -14.61
CA ARG A 28 10.10 13.41 -13.84
C ARG A 28 10.53 12.18 -14.63
N GLY A 29 10.17 12.11 -15.90
CA GLY A 29 10.57 11.01 -16.80
C GLY A 29 12.09 10.94 -17.01
N LEU A 30 12.75 12.09 -17.21
CA LEU A 30 14.20 12.18 -17.32
C LEU A 30 14.91 11.78 -16.02
N TRP A 31 14.36 12.20 -14.88
CA TRP A 31 14.88 11.84 -13.56
C TRP A 31 14.72 10.34 -13.25
N ARG A 32 13.59 9.74 -13.65
CA ARG A 32 13.38 8.28 -13.59
C ARG A 32 14.43 7.55 -14.43
N ARG A 33 14.69 8.00 -15.66
CA ARG A 33 15.73 7.42 -16.54
C ARG A 33 17.14 7.58 -15.96
N ALA A 34 17.47 8.71 -15.37
CA ALA A 34 18.76 8.93 -14.72
C ALA A 34 18.96 7.99 -13.50
N ARG A 35 17.90 7.64 -12.77
CA ARG A 35 17.93 6.62 -11.69
C ARG A 35 18.28 5.22 -12.21
N LEU A 36 17.95 4.89 -13.46
CA LEU A 36 18.29 3.59 -14.07
C LEU A 36 19.80 3.37 -14.18
N LEU A 37 20.61 4.43 -14.12
CA LEU A 37 22.07 4.37 -14.17
C LEU A 37 22.73 4.13 -12.81
N LEU A 38 21.96 4.14 -11.70
CA LEU A 38 22.48 3.89 -10.36
C LEU A 38 22.27 2.41 -9.99
N PRO A 39 23.31 1.69 -9.53
CA PRO A 39 23.18 0.29 -9.17
C PRO A 39 22.25 0.11 -7.96
N ALA A 40 21.20 -0.70 -8.13
CA ALA A 40 20.24 -1.06 -7.09
C ALA A 40 20.80 -2.14 -6.15
N VAL A 41 21.77 -1.80 -5.29
CA VAL A 41 22.39 -2.78 -4.40
C VAL A 41 22.50 -2.22 -2.98
N PHE A 42 21.40 -2.21 -2.20
CA PHE A 42 21.50 -1.54 -0.90
C PHE A 42 20.97 -2.28 0.33
N ALA A 43 20.03 -3.17 0.22
CA ALA A 43 19.44 -3.82 1.41
C ALA A 43 20.12 -5.13 1.84
N ALA A 44 20.95 -5.75 0.98
CA ALA A 44 21.44 -7.12 1.16
C ALA A 44 22.33 -7.34 2.38
N ARG A 45 23.03 -6.31 2.88
CA ARG A 45 23.99 -6.47 3.98
C ARG A 45 23.37 -6.44 5.36
N ALA A 46 22.22 -5.81 5.52
CA ALA A 46 21.58 -5.62 6.83
C ALA A 46 20.70 -6.79 7.25
N TYR A 47 20.19 -7.57 6.30
CA TYR A 47 19.24 -8.65 6.56
C TYR A 47 19.61 -9.91 5.76
N PRO A 48 20.44 -10.79 6.32
CA PRO A 48 20.84 -12.05 5.67
C PRO A 48 19.61 -12.88 5.28
N GLY A 49 19.61 -13.41 4.05
CA GLY A 49 18.53 -14.22 3.50
C GLY A 49 17.37 -13.44 2.86
N VAL A 50 17.28 -12.14 3.08
CA VAL A 50 16.26 -11.29 2.43
C VAL A 50 16.80 -10.76 1.10
N PRO A 51 16.07 -10.94 -0.03
CA PRO A 51 16.50 -10.38 -1.31
C PRO A 51 16.70 -8.86 -1.23
N GLY A 52 17.93 -8.44 -1.44
CA GLY A 52 18.34 -7.04 -1.23
C GLY A 52 18.08 -6.13 -2.42
N ARG A 53 17.72 -6.70 -3.57
CA ARG A 53 17.53 -5.93 -4.78
C ARG A 53 16.26 -5.10 -4.72
N ILE A 54 16.37 -3.79 -4.95
CA ILE A 54 15.25 -2.85 -5.09
C ILE A 54 15.25 -2.36 -6.53
N HIS A 55 14.10 -2.40 -7.20
CA HIS A 55 13.98 -1.97 -8.58
C HIS A 55 14.15 -0.45 -8.69
N ASN A 56 14.82 0.01 -9.76
CA ASN A 56 15.08 1.45 -9.96
C ASN A 56 13.81 2.30 -10.11
N GLU A 57 12.73 1.68 -10.59
CA GLU A 57 11.42 2.33 -10.72
C GLU A 57 10.61 2.30 -9.42
N ASP A 58 11.12 1.67 -8.35
CA ASP A 58 10.43 1.65 -7.06
C ASP A 58 10.41 3.04 -6.43
N TYR A 59 9.29 3.73 -6.62
CA TYR A 59 9.09 5.09 -6.10
C TYR A 59 8.89 5.15 -4.58
N MET A 60 8.71 4.00 -3.91
CA MET A 60 8.65 3.91 -2.45
C MET A 60 10.04 4.14 -1.83
N LEU A 61 11.11 3.86 -2.57
CA LEU A 61 12.45 4.27 -2.19
C LEU A 61 12.70 5.71 -2.67
N ALA A 62 12.71 6.66 -1.75
CA ALA A 62 12.85 8.09 -2.08
C ALA A 62 14.22 8.41 -2.70
N SER A 63 15.29 7.81 -2.17
CA SER A 63 16.67 7.91 -2.70
C SER A 63 17.51 6.72 -2.20
N PRO A 64 18.70 6.49 -2.78
CA PRO A 64 19.63 5.47 -2.28
C PRO A 64 20.38 5.90 -1.01
N ALA A 65 20.02 7.01 -0.37
CA ALA A 65 20.60 7.41 0.90
C ALA A 65 20.24 6.41 2.01
N GLN A 66 21.17 6.25 2.97
CA GLN A 66 21.02 5.25 4.03
C GLN A 66 19.72 5.42 4.83
N ASP A 67 19.32 6.64 5.16
CA ASP A 67 18.09 6.93 5.91
C ASP A 67 16.83 6.50 5.14
N ASP A 68 16.80 6.75 3.82
CA ASP A 68 15.67 6.35 2.96
C ASP A 68 15.60 4.82 2.81
N LEU A 69 16.77 4.14 2.75
CA LEU A 69 16.84 2.68 2.74
C LEU A 69 16.39 2.08 4.07
N GLN A 70 16.85 2.64 5.19
CA GLN A 70 16.41 2.20 6.51
C GLN A 70 14.91 2.36 6.67
N ARG A 71 14.35 3.51 6.24
CA ARG A 71 12.90 3.72 6.24
C ARG A 71 12.17 2.72 5.34
N TYR A 72 12.67 2.48 4.12
CA TYR A 72 12.08 1.50 3.20
C TYR A 72 11.95 0.12 3.84
N VAL A 73 13.02 -0.31 4.51
CA VAL A 73 13.08 -1.58 5.25
C VAL A 73 12.15 -1.57 6.46
N ALA A 74 12.20 -0.52 7.28
CA ALA A 74 11.39 -0.39 8.50
C ALA A 74 9.88 -0.45 8.19
N VAL A 75 9.44 0.19 7.09
CA VAL A 75 8.04 0.13 6.66
C VAL A 75 7.64 -1.29 6.25
N GLY A 76 8.52 -2.04 5.57
CA GLY A 76 8.27 -3.44 5.25
C GLY A 76 8.16 -4.33 6.50
N LEU A 77 9.07 -4.14 7.46
CA LEU A 77 9.03 -4.87 8.75
C LEU A 77 7.81 -4.51 9.60
N SER A 78 7.40 -3.25 9.60
CA SER A 78 6.16 -2.81 10.26
C SER A 78 4.93 -3.49 9.66
N ALA A 79 4.87 -3.69 8.34
CA ALA A 79 3.81 -4.47 7.71
C ALA A 79 3.79 -5.92 8.23
N MET A 80 4.97 -6.57 8.30
CA MET A 80 5.06 -7.95 8.80
C MET A 80 4.59 -8.08 10.24
N ALA A 81 4.96 -7.14 11.12
CA ALA A 81 4.51 -7.14 12.51
C ALA A 81 2.97 -7.01 12.62
N ASN A 82 2.36 -6.16 11.80
CA ASN A 82 0.90 -6.01 11.75
C ASN A 82 0.21 -7.26 11.16
N ILE A 83 0.80 -7.89 10.14
CA ILE A 83 0.28 -9.13 9.56
C ILE A 83 0.32 -10.25 10.59
N GLU A 84 1.45 -10.44 11.28
CA GLU A 84 1.61 -11.46 12.32
C GLU A 84 0.63 -11.25 13.48
N ALA A 85 0.50 -10.01 13.95
CA ALA A 85 -0.49 -9.66 14.98
C ALA A 85 -1.93 -9.94 14.53
N GLY A 86 -2.26 -9.67 13.27
CA GLY A 86 -3.56 -9.99 12.68
C GLY A 86 -3.82 -11.49 12.60
N LEU A 87 -2.82 -12.29 12.18
CA LEU A 87 -2.90 -13.75 12.16
C LEU A 87 -3.17 -14.29 13.57
N HIS A 88 -2.37 -13.92 14.56
CA HIS A 88 -2.54 -14.36 15.95
C HIS A 88 -3.91 -13.96 16.53
N ALA A 89 -4.36 -12.72 16.28
CA ALA A 89 -5.68 -12.27 16.70
C ALA A 89 -6.83 -13.04 16.03
N GLY A 90 -6.59 -13.56 14.82
CA GLY A 90 -7.48 -14.47 14.11
C GLY A 90 -7.38 -15.94 14.56
N GLY A 91 -6.50 -16.27 15.52
CA GLY A 91 -6.23 -17.64 15.97
C GLY A 91 -5.46 -18.47 14.92
N ARG A 92 -4.61 -17.82 14.11
CA ARG A 92 -3.80 -18.45 13.06
C ARG A 92 -2.33 -18.05 13.22
N ASP A 93 -1.46 -18.78 12.55
CA ASP A 93 -0.05 -18.46 12.40
C ASP A 93 0.42 -18.58 10.94
N TRP A 94 1.73 -18.38 10.71
CA TRP A 94 2.31 -18.47 9.37
C TRP A 94 2.19 -19.86 8.73
N ALA A 95 2.13 -20.92 9.52
CA ALA A 95 1.98 -22.31 9.02
C ALA A 95 0.60 -22.56 8.40
N ASP A 96 -0.41 -21.77 8.79
CA ASP A 96 -1.76 -21.85 8.23
C ASP A 96 -1.91 -21.08 6.90
N VAL A 97 -0.87 -20.32 6.47
CA VAL A 97 -0.93 -19.51 5.25
C VAL A 97 -0.36 -20.30 4.08
N THR A 98 -1.22 -20.93 3.30
CA THR A 98 -0.87 -21.70 2.10
C THR A 98 -1.12 -20.93 0.80
N ALA A 99 -1.90 -19.85 0.86
CA ALA A 99 -2.18 -18.94 -0.26
C ALA A 99 -2.23 -17.49 0.25
N CYS A 100 -1.24 -16.68 -0.15
CA CYS A 100 -1.12 -15.27 0.20
C CYS A 100 -1.28 -14.40 -1.05
N LEU A 101 -2.00 -13.29 -0.92
CA LEU A 101 -2.10 -12.24 -1.95
C LEU A 101 -1.51 -10.94 -1.40
N ASP A 102 -0.47 -10.43 -2.05
CA ASP A 102 -0.01 -9.03 -1.88
C ASP A 102 -0.65 -8.21 -2.99
N PHE A 103 -1.75 -7.51 -2.66
CA PHE A 103 -2.51 -6.70 -3.63
C PHE A 103 -2.04 -5.25 -3.58
N ALA A 104 -1.70 -4.69 -4.73
CA ALA A 104 -0.91 -3.47 -4.91
C ALA A 104 0.52 -3.64 -4.37
N CYS A 105 1.15 -4.74 -4.78
CA CYS A 105 2.47 -5.17 -4.29
C CYS A 105 3.60 -4.18 -4.65
N GLY A 106 3.40 -3.30 -5.65
CA GLY A 106 4.44 -2.46 -6.20
C GLY A 106 5.68 -3.29 -6.55
N TYR A 107 6.86 -2.79 -6.27
CA TYR A 107 8.13 -3.51 -6.47
C TYR A 107 8.54 -4.35 -5.25
N GLY A 108 7.57 -4.78 -4.44
CA GLY A 108 7.76 -5.81 -3.41
C GLY A 108 8.39 -5.31 -2.11
N ARG A 109 8.09 -4.08 -1.66
CA ARG A 109 8.57 -3.58 -0.38
C ARG A 109 8.13 -4.46 0.80
N VAL A 110 6.89 -4.99 0.77
CA VAL A 110 6.38 -5.93 1.76
C VAL A 110 6.62 -7.37 1.32
N LEU A 111 6.42 -7.69 0.04
CA LEU A 111 6.51 -9.03 -0.52
C LEU A 111 7.85 -9.72 -0.26
N ARG A 112 8.99 -8.98 -0.26
CA ARG A 112 10.31 -9.53 0.09
C ARG A 112 10.38 -10.16 1.48
N TRP A 113 9.56 -9.67 2.41
CA TRP A 113 9.46 -10.18 3.78
C TRP A 113 8.47 -11.33 3.87
N LEU A 114 7.35 -11.26 3.14
CA LEU A 114 6.42 -12.38 3.00
C LEU A 114 7.12 -13.62 2.45
N ALA A 115 8.01 -13.46 1.48
CA ALA A 115 8.80 -14.53 0.90
C ALA A 115 9.79 -15.19 1.88
N GLN A 116 10.03 -14.62 3.05
CA GLN A 116 10.80 -15.25 4.13
C GLN A 116 9.94 -16.17 5.03
N ARG A 117 8.63 -16.03 4.95
CA ARG A 117 7.65 -16.78 5.78
C ARG A 117 6.84 -17.78 4.99
N ILE A 118 6.63 -17.51 3.70
CA ILE A 118 5.72 -18.26 2.83
C ILE A 118 6.54 -18.79 1.64
N PRO A 119 6.45 -20.08 1.30
CA PRO A 119 7.18 -20.67 0.18
C PRO A 119 6.85 -19.99 -1.16
N PRO A 120 7.82 -19.95 -2.10
CA PRO A 120 7.55 -19.55 -3.48
C PRO A 120 6.37 -20.31 -4.10
N GLY A 121 5.57 -19.62 -4.95
CA GLY A 121 4.37 -20.19 -5.56
C GLY A 121 3.13 -20.19 -4.65
N GLN A 122 3.27 -19.92 -3.36
CA GLN A 122 2.14 -19.67 -2.45
C GLN A 122 1.81 -18.19 -2.29
N ILE A 123 2.66 -17.29 -2.80
CA ILE A 123 2.44 -15.84 -2.79
C ILE A 123 2.04 -15.41 -4.20
N THR A 124 0.92 -14.69 -4.32
CA THR A 124 0.51 -14.01 -5.55
C THR A 124 0.86 -12.53 -5.42
N ALA A 125 1.69 -12.02 -6.35
CA ALA A 125 2.01 -10.60 -6.49
C ALA A 125 1.02 -9.96 -7.46
N CYS A 126 0.19 -9.04 -6.98
CA CYS A 126 -0.84 -8.39 -7.80
C CYS A 126 -0.67 -6.87 -7.82
N ASP A 127 -0.55 -6.30 -9.01
CA ASP A 127 -0.51 -4.86 -9.22
C ASP A 127 -1.01 -4.49 -10.62
N ILE A 128 -1.39 -3.24 -10.83
CA ILE A 128 -1.69 -2.67 -12.14
C ILE A 128 -0.41 -2.39 -12.93
N ASP A 129 0.70 -2.12 -12.23
CA ASP A 129 2.03 -1.98 -12.83
C ASP A 129 2.59 -3.37 -13.17
N ARG A 130 2.46 -3.73 -14.44
CA ARG A 130 2.92 -5.02 -14.96
C ARG A 130 4.42 -5.24 -14.80
N GLN A 131 5.22 -4.18 -14.79
CA GLN A 131 6.67 -4.26 -14.59
C GLN A 131 7.00 -4.61 -13.13
N ALA A 132 6.30 -4.00 -12.18
CA ALA A 132 6.42 -4.28 -10.77
C ALA A 132 6.06 -5.75 -10.47
N VAL A 133 4.95 -6.26 -11.01
CA VAL A 133 4.55 -7.67 -10.85
C VAL A 133 5.60 -8.62 -11.43
N ARG A 134 6.12 -8.35 -12.64
CA ARG A 134 7.18 -9.19 -13.25
C ARG A 134 8.46 -9.19 -12.43
N PHE A 135 8.83 -8.03 -11.87
CA PHE A 135 9.97 -7.94 -10.96
C PHE A 135 9.75 -8.79 -9.71
N CYS A 136 8.57 -8.70 -9.08
CA CYS A 136 8.23 -9.50 -7.90
C CYS A 136 8.26 -11.00 -8.19
N ALA A 137 7.74 -11.42 -9.34
CA ALA A 137 7.79 -12.83 -9.77
C ALA A 137 9.24 -13.31 -9.95
N ALA A 138 10.09 -12.53 -10.64
CA ALA A 138 11.47 -12.90 -10.91
C ALA A 138 12.37 -12.87 -9.66
N GLU A 139 12.17 -11.88 -8.76
CA GLU A 139 13.05 -11.65 -7.61
C GLU A 139 12.65 -12.50 -6.40
N PHE A 140 11.34 -12.73 -6.18
CA PHE A 140 10.84 -13.37 -4.97
C PHE A 140 10.15 -14.71 -5.24
N GLY A 141 10.04 -15.12 -6.51
CA GLY A 141 9.35 -16.38 -6.88
C GLY A 141 7.83 -16.32 -6.69
N ALA A 142 7.22 -15.13 -6.65
CA ALA A 142 5.79 -14.96 -6.51
C ALA A 142 5.05 -15.25 -7.82
N GLU A 143 3.81 -15.77 -7.72
CA GLU A 143 2.91 -15.96 -8.86
C GLU A 143 2.43 -14.59 -9.37
N PRO A 144 2.64 -14.26 -10.65
CA PRO A 144 2.24 -12.96 -11.18
C PRO A 144 0.74 -12.90 -11.46
N LEU A 145 0.08 -11.84 -10.98
CA LEU A 145 -1.30 -11.49 -11.31
C LEU A 145 -1.38 -10.02 -11.67
N PHE A 146 -2.01 -9.69 -12.79
CA PHE A 146 -2.16 -8.29 -13.20
C PHE A 146 -3.53 -7.76 -12.80
N SER A 147 -3.54 -6.72 -11.97
CA SER A 147 -4.75 -5.99 -11.65
C SER A 147 -5.24 -5.17 -12.84
N LEU A 148 -6.50 -4.82 -12.83
CA LEU A 148 -7.17 -4.01 -13.84
C LEU A 148 -7.78 -2.77 -13.19
N ALA A 149 -8.08 -1.75 -14.01
CA ALA A 149 -8.80 -0.57 -13.56
C ALA A 149 -10.18 -0.93 -12.97
N ASP A 150 -10.87 -1.89 -13.54
CA ASP A 150 -12.04 -2.52 -12.94
C ASP A 150 -11.60 -3.77 -12.17
N PHE A 151 -11.61 -3.69 -10.84
CA PHE A 151 -11.23 -4.79 -9.96
C PHE A 151 -12.11 -6.04 -10.12
N ARG A 152 -13.37 -5.86 -10.55
CA ARG A 152 -14.31 -6.97 -10.76
C ARG A 152 -13.96 -7.82 -11.98
N ALA A 153 -13.20 -7.25 -12.93
CA ALA A 153 -12.74 -7.96 -14.12
C ALA A 153 -11.47 -8.77 -13.86
N VAL A 154 -10.85 -8.67 -12.67
CA VAL A 154 -9.67 -9.45 -12.31
C VAL A 154 -10.09 -10.89 -11.99
N THR A 155 -9.51 -11.86 -12.71
CA THR A 155 -9.72 -13.28 -12.43
C THR A 155 -8.67 -13.78 -11.46
N PHE A 156 -9.07 -14.07 -10.24
CA PHE A 156 -8.20 -14.62 -9.22
C PHE A 156 -8.13 -16.14 -9.34
N PRO A 157 -6.92 -16.74 -9.39
CA PRO A 157 -6.76 -18.17 -9.65
C PRO A 157 -7.16 -19.07 -8.48
N ARG A 158 -7.28 -18.49 -7.27
CA ARG A 158 -7.58 -19.23 -6.03
C ARG A 158 -8.23 -18.33 -5.00
N ARG A 159 -8.68 -18.92 -3.88
CA ARG A 159 -8.99 -18.19 -2.64
C ARG A 159 -7.72 -18.07 -1.81
N TYR A 160 -7.69 -17.07 -0.92
CA TYR A 160 -6.49 -16.71 -0.16
C TYR A 160 -6.73 -16.80 1.35
N ASP A 161 -5.76 -17.40 2.04
CA ASP A 161 -5.72 -17.46 3.51
C ASP A 161 -5.32 -16.11 4.11
N LEU A 162 -4.49 -15.36 3.38
CA LEU A 162 -4.02 -14.04 3.74
C LEU A 162 -4.05 -13.11 2.52
N ILE A 163 -4.70 -11.97 2.69
CA ILE A 163 -4.66 -10.86 1.72
C ILE A 163 -4.09 -9.64 2.44
N TRP A 164 -2.99 -9.11 1.93
CA TRP A 164 -2.40 -7.84 2.35
C TRP A 164 -2.65 -6.77 1.30
N VAL A 165 -3.11 -5.57 1.75
CA VAL A 165 -3.30 -4.40 0.88
C VAL A 165 -2.71 -3.17 1.57
N GLY A 166 -1.45 -2.87 1.29
CA GLY A 166 -0.77 -1.71 1.86
C GLY A 166 -0.98 -0.45 1.03
N SER A 167 -1.48 0.61 1.65
CA SER A 167 -1.55 1.98 1.07
C SER A 167 -2.43 2.17 -0.17
N LEU A 168 -3.16 1.18 -0.65
CA LEU A 168 -4.02 1.36 -1.84
C LEU A 168 -5.32 2.10 -1.51
N PHE A 169 -6.02 1.69 -0.44
CA PHE A 169 -7.27 2.35 -0.03
C PHE A 169 -7.09 3.83 0.32
N THR A 170 -5.88 4.23 0.69
CA THR A 170 -5.52 5.63 0.96
C THR A 170 -5.50 6.50 -0.29
N HIS A 171 -5.53 5.88 -1.48
CA HIS A 171 -5.39 6.56 -2.77
C HIS A 171 -6.59 6.37 -3.70
N LEU A 172 -7.56 5.55 -3.33
CA LEU A 172 -8.74 5.29 -4.17
C LEU A 172 -9.91 6.21 -3.83
N PRO A 173 -10.69 6.65 -4.84
CA PRO A 173 -12.04 7.18 -4.59
C PRO A 173 -12.85 6.23 -3.72
N ILE A 174 -13.67 6.77 -2.83
CA ILE A 174 -14.40 5.97 -1.81
C ILE A 174 -15.22 4.83 -2.43
N ALA A 175 -15.94 5.11 -3.53
CA ALA A 175 -16.72 4.09 -4.22
C ALA A 175 -15.83 2.95 -4.77
N ARG A 176 -14.67 3.30 -5.36
CA ARG A 176 -13.72 2.29 -5.86
C ARG A 176 -13.08 1.48 -4.74
N GLY A 177 -12.81 2.10 -3.59
CA GLY A 177 -12.37 1.39 -2.39
C GLY A 177 -13.41 0.37 -1.92
N ARG A 178 -14.70 0.72 -1.93
CA ARG A 178 -15.80 -0.19 -1.61
C ARG A 178 -15.90 -1.37 -2.59
N ASP A 179 -15.75 -1.11 -3.88
CA ASP A 179 -15.73 -2.17 -4.92
C ASP A 179 -14.57 -3.14 -4.71
N LEU A 180 -13.38 -2.62 -4.45
CA LEU A 180 -12.20 -3.45 -4.15
C LEU A 180 -12.42 -4.30 -2.90
N LEU A 181 -12.96 -3.70 -1.83
CA LEU A 181 -13.24 -4.42 -0.59
C LEU A 181 -14.20 -5.59 -0.81
N ALA A 182 -15.25 -5.40 -1.63
CA ALA A 182 -16.19 -6.46 -1.99
C ALA A 182 -15.51 -7.60 -2.77
N VAL A 183 -14.65 -7.26 -3.74
CA VAL A 183 -13.89 -8.23 -4.53
C VAL A 183 -12.97 -9.05 -3.62
N LEU A 184 -12.17 -8.38 -2.78
CA LEU A 184 -11.20 -9.05 -1.90
C LEU A 184 -11.88 -9.93 -0.86
N THR A 185 -13.00 -9.48 -0.29
CA THR A 185 -13.81 -10.30 0.62
C THR A 185 -14.32 -11.57 -0.05
N GLY A 186 -14.74 -11.47 -1.32
CA GLY A 186 -15.26 -12.59 -2.11
C GLY A 186 -14.23 -13.69 -2.37
N ILE A 187 -12.94 -13.37 -2.38
CA ILE A 187 -11.85 -14.30 -2.66
C ILE A 187 -11.12 -14.80 -1.40
N LEU A 188 -11.54 -14.41 -0.20
CA LEU A 188 -11.01 -15.00 1.03
C LEU A 188 -11.38 -16.49 1.13
N ALA A 189 -10.43 -17.29 1.57
CA ALA A 189 -10.66 -18.67 2.02
C ALA A 189 -11.48 -18.68 3.32
N PRO A 190 -12.12 -19.78 3.72
CA PRO A 190 -12.69 -19.93 5.05
C PRO A 190 -11.62 -19.64 6.12
N ALA A 191 -11.97 -18.88 7.15
CA ALA A 191 -11.05 -18.37 8.18
C ALA A 191 -9.88 -17.49 7.65
N GLY A 192 -9.87 -17.13 6.37
CA GLY A 192 -8.86 -16.25 5.77
C GLY A 192 -8.94 -14.82 6.31
N LEU A 193 -7.80 -14.12 6.28
CA LEU A 193 -7.66 -12.74 6.74
C LEU A 193 -7.46 -11.78 5.58
N LEU A 194 -8.22 -10.69 5.60
CA LEU A 194 -7.99 -9.50 4.80
C LEU A 194 -7.41 -8.40 5.69
N ILE A 195 -6.17 -8.04 5.44
CA ILE A 195 -5.47 -6.99 6.19
C ILE A 195 -5.18 -5.83 5.23
N PHE A 196 -5.67 -4.65 5.56
CA PHE A 196 -5.49 -3.47 4.73
C PHE A 196 -5.24 -2.22 5.56
N THR A 197 -4.71 -1.18 4.90
CA THR A 197 -4.42 0.10 5.53
C THR A 197 -5.24 1.23 4.93
N ILE A 198 -5.62 2.18 5.77
CA ILE A 198 -6.29 3.43 5.39
C ILE A 198 -5.62 4.63 6.04
N GLN A 199 -5.93 5.82 5.55
CA GLN A 199 -5.70 7.05 6.30
C GLN A 199 -6.93 7.34 7.16
N GLY A 200 -6.73 7.29 8.49
CA GLY A 200 -7.75 7.67 9.48
C GLY A 200 -7.76 9.18 9.73
N GLU A 201 -8.63 9.61 10.65
CA GLU A 201 -8.84 11.03 10.98
C GLU A 201 -7.58 11.75 11.45
N SER A 202 -6.62 11.04 12.05
CA SER A 202 -5.32 11.59 12.45
C SER A 202 -4.48 12.11 11.27
N CYS A 203 -4.82 11.73 10.04
CA CYS A 203 -4.16 12.22 8.84
C CYS A 203 -4.66 13.60 8.37
N LEU A 204 -5.76 14.11 8.91
CA LEU A 204 -6.30 15.42 8.57
C LEU A 204 -5.28 16.54 8.83
N ASP A 205 -4.58 16.50 9.96
CA ASP A 205 -3.56 17.48 10.33
C ASP A 205 -2.30 17.40 9.46
N ARG A 206 -2.14 16.31 8.72
CA ARG A 206 -0.99 16.07 7.83
C ARG A 206 -1.32 16.29 6.36
N LEU A 207 -2.54 16.69 6.02
CA LEU A 207 -3.04 16.75 4.64
C LEU A 207 -2.12 17.55 3.71
N ALA A 208 -1.64 18.74 4.16
CA ALA A 208 -0.72 19.56 3.39
C ALA A 208 0.64 18.88 3.10
N SER A 209 1.02 17.85 3.86
CA SER A 209 2.27 17.11 3.65
C SER A 209 2.21 16.12 2.49
N TYR A 210 1.01 15.73 2.03
CA TYR A 210 0.83 14.81 0.90
C TYR A 210 1.06 15.47 -0.45
N GLY A 211 0.94 16.80 -0.52
CA GLY A 211 1.26 17.57 -1.72
C GLY A 211 0.68 18.97 -1.67
N PRO A 212 1.24 19.89 -2.46
CA PRO A 212 0.78 21.27 -2.49
C PRO A 212 -0.67 21.42 -2.98
N GLU A 213 -1.16 20.47 -3.75
CA GLU A 213 -2.55 20.40 -4.23
C GLU A 213 -3.56 20.20 -3.11
N PHE A 214 -3.13 19.70 -1.94
CA PHE A 214 -3.97 19.48 -0.77
C PHE A 214 -3.91 20.65 0.24
N ALA A 215 -3.03 21.61 0.03
CA ALA A 215 -2.97 22.81 0.87
C ALA A 215 -4.30 23.57 0.78
N GLY A 216 -4.91 23.85 1.94
CA GLY A 216 -6.20 24.55 2.03
C GLY A 216 -7.44 23.66 1.85
N LEU A 217 -7.29 22.37 1.56
CA LEU A 217 -8.43 21.42 1.47
C LEU A 217 -8.85 20.84 2.83
N GLU A 218 -8.10 21.12 3.91
CA GLU A 218 -8.38 20.58 5.25
C GLU A 218 -9.84 20.82 5.71
N PRO A 219 -10.46 22.01 5.56
CA PRO A 219 -11.85 22.21 5.96
C PRO A 219 -12.81 21.28 5.21
N ALA A 220 -12.66 21.11 3.89
CA ALA A 220 -13.52 20.23 3.11
C ALA A 220 -13.33 18.75 3.50
N PHE A 221 -12.08 18.34 3.80
CA PHE A 221 -11.83 16.98 4.31
C PHE A 221 -12.45 16.77 5.69
N ARG A 222 -12.36 17.72 6.60
CA ARG A 222 -12.98 17.63 7.94
C ARG A 222 -14.50 17.54 7.83
N GLU A 223 -15.12 18.37 6.99
CA GLU A 223 -16.56 18.33 6.75
C GLU A 223 -17.00 17.00 6.15
N GLY A 224 -16.37 16.53 5.07
CA GLY A 224 -16.71 15.27 4.42
C GLY A 224 -16.48 14.05 5.32
N VAL A 225 -15.38 14.01 6.07
CA VAL A 225 -15.11 12.92 7.04
C VAL A 225 -16.12 12.94 8.18
N ALA A 226 -16.52 14.11 8.68
CA ALA A 226 -17.53 14.23 9.76
C ALA A 226 -18.94 13.87 9.26
N GLY A 227 -19.35 14.34 8.09
CA GLY A 227 -20.68 14.12 7.51
C GLY A 227 -20.81 12.75 6.86
N ASP A 228 -20.02 12.50 5.82
CA ASP A 228 -20.15 11.30 4.96
C ASP A 228 -19.32 10.10 5.44
N GLY A 229 -18.52 10.30 6.49
CA GLY A 229 -17.65 9.27 7.04
C GLY A 229 -16.35 9.04 6.26
N ALA A 230 -16.16 9.70 5.12
CA ALA A 230 -14.93 9.69 4.35
C ALA A 230 -14.90 10.85 3.35
N HIS A 231 -13.69 11.28 2.96
CA HIS A 231 -13.50 12.27 1.91
C HIS A 231 -12.33 11.89 1.00
N PHE A 232 -12.45 12.24 -0.28
CA PHE A 232 -11.43 11.98 -1.30
C PHE A 232 -11.17 13.24 -2.12
N ALA A 233 -9.89 13.54 -2.38
CA ALA A 233 -9.50 14.54 -3.36
C ALA A 233 -8.42 13.99 -4.30
N PRO A 234 -8.55 14.22 -5.63
CA PRO A 234 -7.63 13.66 -6.60
C PRO A 234 -6.25 14.34 -6.56
N TYR A 235 -5.20 13.59 -6.91
CA TYR A 235 -3.91 14.19 -7.24
C TYR A 235 -4.03 15.04 -8.49
N ARG A 236 -3.28 16.14 -8.56
CA ARG A 236 -3.15 16.92 -9.79
C ARG A 236 -2.55 16.04 -10.91
N GLY A 237 -3.35 15.78 -11.94
CA GLY A 237 -2.97 14.87 -13.04
C GLY A 237 -2.91 13.39 -12.64
N GLY A 238 -3.49 13.02 -11.50
CA GLY A 238 -3.60 11.62 -11.08
C GLY A 238 -4.82 10.96 -11.74
N GLU A 239 -4.60 9.94 -12.53
CA GLU A 239 -5.63 9.17 -13.26
C GLU A 239 -6.58 8.42 -12.31
N GLY A 240 -7.48 9.18 -11.63
CA GLY A 240 -8.44 8.61 -10.68
C GLY A 240 -7.83 8.19 -9.33
N MET A 241 -6.59 8.60 -9.04
CA MET A 241 -5.91 8.42 -7.75
C MET A 241 -5.83 9.75 -7.00
N GLY A 242 -5.78 9.69 -5.66
CA GLY A 242 -5.74 10.89 -4.84
C GLY A 242 -5.42 10.58 -3.38
N ILE A 243 -5.97 11.35 -2.47
CA ILE A 243 -5.95 11.08 -1.03
C ILE A 243 -7.37 10.81 -0.57
N ALA A 244 -7.56 9.68 0.12
CA ALA A 244 -8.77 9.31 0.80
C ALA A 244 -8.51 9.27 2.32
N ILE A 245 -9.36 9.94 3.10
CA ILE A 245 -9.35 9.87 4.57
C ILE A 245 -10.71 9.35 5.02
N HIS A 246 -10.68 8.41 5.96
CA HIS A 246 -11.86 7.72 6.46
C HIS A 246 -12.05 7.95 7.96
N ARG A 247 -13.30 8.12 8.38
CA ARG A 247 -13.67 8.03 9.79
C ARG A 247 -13.72 6.56 10.22
N ARG A 248 -13.01 6.24 11.28
CA ARG A 248 -12.77 4.86 11.72
C ARG A 248 -14.06 4.11 12.06
N ASP A 249 -14.96 4.74 12.83
CA ASP A 249 -16.24 4.16 13.22
C ASP A 249 -17.16 3.93 12.01
N HIS A 250 -17.18 4.88 11.05
CA HIS A 250 -17.95 4.75 9.83
C HIS A 250 -17.48 3.59 8.95
N LEU A 251 -16.16 3.47 8.75
CA LEU A 251 -15.60 2.34 7.99
C LEU A 251 -15.95 1.01 8.67
N ARG A 252 -15.81 0.93 10.00
CA ARG A 252 -16.15 -0.27 10.76
C ARG A 252 -17.61 -0.65 10.57
N GLN A 253 -18.51 0.31 10.73
CA GLN A 253 -19.95 0.12 10.54
C GLN A 253 -20.28 -0.30 9.09
N TYR A 254 -19.66 0.34 8.11
CA TYR A 254 -19.82 -0.03 6.70
C TYR A 254 -19.43 -1.49 6.45
N VAL A 255 -18.22 -1.92 6.89
CA VAL A 255 -17.77 -3.30 6.68
C VAL A 255 -18.69 -4.29 7.39
N GLN A 256 -19.09 -4.00 8.61
CA GLN A 256 -20.03 -4.84 9.37
C GLN A 256 -21.37 -4.93 8.65
N ALA A 257 -21.96 -3.83 8.22
CA ALA A 257 -23.25 -3.83 7.56
C ALA A 257 -23.25 -4.55 6.20
N GLN A 258 -22.17 -4.44 5.43
CA GLN A 258 -22.08 -5.01 4.09
C GLN A 258 -21.69 -6.49 4.07
N PHE A 259 -20.90 -6.95 5.04
CA PHE A 259 -20.27 -8.27 5.01
C PHE A 259 -20.60 -9.15 6.23
N ALA A 260 -21.38 -8.68 7.21
CA ALA A 260 -21.88 -9.57 8.26
C ALA A 260 -22.95 -10.53 7.69
N PRO A 261 -23.01 -11.78 8.20
CA PRO A 261 -22.18 -12.33 9.28
C PRO A 261 -20.83 -12.91 8.82
N SER A 262 -20.43 -12.75 7.55
CA SER A 262 -19.29 -13.45 6.96
C SER A 262 -17.92 -12.90 7.37
N LEU A 263 -17.82 -11.67 7.89
CA LEU A 263 -16.57 -11.06 8.36
C LEU A 263 -16.67 -10.62 9.82
N ARG A 264 -15.58 -10.82 10.57
CA ARG A 264 -15.38 -10.23 11.89
C ARG A 264 -14.08 -9.44 11.95
N LEU A 265 -14.09 -8.29 12.63
CA LEU A 265 -12.87 -7.55 12.94
C LEU A 265 -12.09 -8.31 14.02
N VAL A 266 -10.84 -8.67 13.73
CA VAL A 266 -9.98 -9.41 14.67
C VAL A 266 -8.85 -8.54 15.21
N HIS A 267 -8.38 -7.54 14.42
CA HIS A 267 -7.28 -6.68 14.84
C HIS A 267 -7.42 -5.28 14.23
N PHE A 268 -7.09 -4.25 15.02
CA PHE A 268 -7.09 -2.86 14.59
C PHE A 268 -5.99 -2.09 15.32
N VAL A 269 -5.16 -1.37 14.57
CA VAL A 269 -4.09 -0.52 15.12
C VAL A 269 -4.19 0.86 14.47
N PRO A 270 -4.53 1.90 15.23
CA PRO A 270 -4.51 3.27 14.72
C PRO A 270 -3.07 3.70 14.44
N ALA A 271 -2.83 4.32 13.28
CA ALA A 271 -1.49 4.72 12.81
C ALA A 271 -0.44 3.59 12.87
N GLY A 272 -0.87 2.33 12.77
CA GLY A 272 -0.04 1.15 12.99
C GLY A 272 0.97 0.86 11.88
N TRP A 273 0.83 1.48 10.68
CA TRP A 273 1.76 1.30 9.59
C TRP A 273 2.33 2.64 9.13
N ASP A 274 3.67 2.70 9.03
CA ASP A 274 4.44 3.90 8.65
C ASP A 274 4.06 5.14 9.49
N ASP A 275 3.70 4.91 10.76
CA ASP A 275 3.33 5.92 11.77
C ASP A 275 2.16 6.85 11.39
N HIS A 276 1.32 6.45 10.44
CA HIS A 276 0.17 7.27 10.04
C HIS A 276 -1.00 6.52 9.43
N GLN A 277 -0.83 5.32 8.90
CA GLN A 277 -1.94 4.55 8.36
C GLN A 277 -2.51 3.60 9.40
N ASP A 278 -3.83 3.61 9.53
CA ASP A 278 -4.53 2.66 10.38
C ASP A 278 -4.51 1.27 9.72
N VAL A 279 -4.26 0.24 10.52
CA VAL A 279 -4.26 -1.16 10.06
C VAL A 279 -5.52 -1.86 10.52
N TRP A 280 -6.20 -2.51 9.61
CA TRP A 280 -7.44 -3.26 9.84
C TRP A 280 -7.26 -4.70 9.40
N ALA A 281 -7.55 -5.67 10.29
CA ALA A 281 -7.57 -7.08 9.96
C ALA A 281 -8.97 -7.66 10.18
N TRP A 282 -9.57 -8.13 9.09
CA TRP A 282 -10.88 -8.75 9.08
C TRP A 282 -10.74 -10.21 8.71
N GLN A 283 -11.37 -11.08 9.47
CA GLN A 283 -11.35 -12.52 9.24
C GLN A 283 -12.68 -13.00 8.69
N ARG A 284 -12.63 -13.84 7.66
CA ARG A 284 -13.81 -14.56 7.18
C ARG A 284 -14.24 -15.59 8.23
N ILE A 285 -15.50 -15.56 8.63
CA ILE A 285 -16.11 -16.58 9.47
C ILE A 285 -16.25 -17.84 8.61
N ALA A 286 -15.92 -18.99 9.18
CA ALA A 286 -15.90 -20.28 8.47
C ALA A 286 -17.31 -20.71 8.04
#